data_82a0c9b74afe560eda2af333be165d2f
#
_entry.id   82a0c9b74afe560eda2af333be165d2f
#
_cell.length_a   1.000
_cell.length_b   1.000
_cell.length_c   1.000
_cell.angle_alpha   90.00
_cell.angle_beta   90.00
_cell.angle_gamma   90.00
#
_symmetry.space_group_name_H-M   'P 1'
#
loop_
_entity.id
_entity.type
_entity.pdbx_description
1 polymer ?
#
loop_
_entity_poly.entity_id
_entity_poly.type
_entity_poly.pdbx_seq_one_letter_code
_entity_poly.pdbx_strand_id
1 'polypeptide(L)'
;MIMDDKQLMRLQTMMYELSNGVDPTSGMVFGDDTILNNATLKKAFESTSEILGALIQSDRTLTCAKSAGSYKSQFHLFPEDTKKIQISESPVTVSKLTFMINSVRDNSCVKKLKATQITFWLTNRGFLQIVDPAEGHPYKVPTEKGLALGIHSEIKINAAGIEYAVNYYSAEAQRYIVSNINQITDYFAEDIHEQ
;
A
#
# COMPACT_ATOMS: atom_id res chain seq x y z
N MET A 1 -7.79 13.35 -0.27
CA MET A 1 -9.25 13.44 -0.49
C MET A 1 -9.81 14.16 0.72
N ILE A 2 -10.45 15.29 0.52
CA ILE A 2 -11.17 16.02 1.58
C ILE A 2 -12.63 15.59 1.43
N MET A 3 -13.20 15.02 2.46
CA MET A 3 -14.64 14.73 2.48
C MET A 3 -15.37 16.02 2.85
N ASP A 4 -16.42 16.34 2.11
CA ASP A 4 -17.32 17.43 2.47
C ASP A 4 -18.29 17.00 3.59
N ASP A 5 -18.93 17.97 4.25
CA ASP A 5 -19.84 17.71 5.38
C ASP A 5 -21.01 16.80 4.98
N LYS A 6 -21.49 16.92 3.75
CA LYS A 6 -22.57 16.09 3.22
C LYS A 6 -22.15 14.61 3.09
N GLN A 7 -20.91 14.38 2.66
CA GLN A 7 -20.35 13.03 2.57
C GLN A 7 -20.13 12.44 3.97
N LEU A 8 -19.67 13.26 4.93
CA LEU A 8 -19.49 12.86 6.33
C LEU A 8 -20.83 12.50 6.99
N MET A 9 -21.86 13.34 6.83
CA MET A 9 -23.21 13.06 7.33
C MET A 9 -23.78 11.78 6.75
N ARG A 10 -23.61 11.55 5.44
CA ARG A 10 -24.06 10.32 4.80
C ARG A 10 -23.36 9.08 5.37
N LEU A 11 -22.04 9.17 5.55
CA LEU A 11 -21.26 8.07 6.12
C LEU A 11 -21.66 7.79 7.58
N GLN A 12 -21.86 8.83 8.38
CA GLN A 12 -22.37 8.72 9.75
C GLN A 12 -23.71 7.97 9.80
N THR A 13 -24.66 8.39 8.95
CA THR A 13 -25.97 7.74 8.85
C THR A 13 -25.84 6.26 8.50
N MET A 14 -25.01 5.93 7.50
CA MET A 14 -24.78 4.54 7.11
C MET A 14 -24.18 3.70 8.26
N MET A 15 -23.22 4.24 9.00
CA MET A 15 -22.64 3.54 10.16
C MET A 15 -23.66 3.33 11.28
N TYR A 16 -24.51 4.31 11.52
CA TYR A 16 -25.60 4.21 12.47
C TYR A 16 -26.64 3.14 12.09
N GLU A 17 -27.04 3.08 10.82
CA GLU A 17 -27.97 2.05 10.31
C GLU A 17 -27.37 0.65 10.44
N LEU A 18 -26.09 0.46 10.05
CA LEU A 18 -25.37 -0.79 10.22
C LEU A 18 -25.25 -1.22 11.68
N SER A 19 -25.06 -0.30 12.63
CA SER A 19 -25.01 -0.60 14.06
C SER A 19 -26.35 -1.11 14.59
N ASN A 20 -27.46 -0.65 14.00
CA ASN A 20 -28.81 -1.11 14.32
C ASN A 20 -29.21 -2.38 13.56
N GLY A 21 -28.34 -2.94 12.72
CA GLY A 21 -28.63 -4.12 11.92
C GLY A 21 -29.52 -3.84 10.72
N VAL A 22 -29.50 -2.63 10.21
CA VAL A 22 -30.25 -2.19 9.03
C VAL A 22 -29.30 -2.00 7.85
N ASP A 23 -29.70 -2.48 6.68
CA ASP A 23 -28.97 -2.25 5.44
C ASP A 23 -29.19 -0.80 4.98
N PRO A 24 -28.15 0.03 4.91
CA PRO A 24 -28.26 1.45 4.54
C PRO A 24 -28.66 1.68 3.09
N THR A 25 -28.67 0.65 2.25
CA THR A 25 -29.05 0.75 0.83
C THR A 25 -30.51 0.42 0.59
N SER A 26 -31.06 -0.55 1.31
CA SER A 26 -32.43 -1.02 1.16
C SER A 26 -33.36 -0.62 2.30
N GLY A 27 -32.82 -0.23 3.47
CA GLY A 27 -33.56 0.03 4.69
C GLY A 27 -34.13 -1.23 5.35
N MET A 28 -33.75 -2.42 4.89
CA MET A 28 -34.22 -3.69 5.45
C MET A 28 -33.36 -4.13 6.64
N VAL A 29 -33.98 -4.77 7.62
CA VAL A 29 -33.26 -5.38 8.76
C VAL A 29 -32.52 -6.62 8.28
N PHE A 30 -31.27 -6.76 8.67
CA PHE A 30 -30.46 -7.94 8.35
C PHE A 30 -31.05 -9.21 8.98
N GLY A 31 -30.99 -10.31 8.23
CA GLY A 31 -31.34 -11.64 8.76
C GLY A 31 -30.34 -12.09 9.86
N ASP A 32 -30.74 -13.02 10.70
CA ASP A 32 -29.96 -13.50 11.84
C ASP A 32 -28.63 -14.16 11.41
N ASP A 33 -28.55 -14.72 10.20
CA ASP A 33 -27.41 -15.45 9.67
C ASP A 33 -26.34 -14.54 9.06
N THR A 34 -26.53 -13.23 9.08
CA THR A 34 -25.58 -12.28 8.47
C THR A 34 -24.43 -11.95 9.44
N ILE A 35 -23.19 -11.95 8.93
CA ILE A 35 -22.01 -11.53 9.69
C ILE A 35 -22.14 -10.10 10.25
N LEU A 36 -22.92 -9.24 9.58
CA LEU A 36 -23.18 -7.85 9.98
C LEU A 36 -24.03 -7.76 11.27
N ASN A 37 -24.71 -8.83 11.66
CA ASN A 37 -25.41 -8.93 12.94
C ASN A 37 -24.51 -9.30 14.12
N ASN A 38 -23.21 -9.52 13.89
CA ASN A 38 -22.25 -9.77 14.96
C ASN A 38 -22.16 -8.58 15.92
N ALA A 39 -22.30 -8.85 17.23
CA ALA A 39 -22.30 -7.81 18.27
C ALA A 39 -21.03 -6.95 18.27
N THR A 40 -19.87 -7.53 17.99
CA THR A 40 -18.60 -6.80 17.90
C THR A 40 -18.58 -5.84 16.73
N LEU A 41 -19.10 -6.26 15.57
CA LEU A 41 -19.19 -5.41 14.38
C LEU A 41 -20.21 -4.29 14.58
N LYS A 42 -21.37 -4.57 15.16
CA LYS A 42 -22.38 -3.54 15.51
C LYS A 42 -21.79 -2.47 16.41
N LYS A 43 -21.05 -2.88 17.45
CA LYS A 43 -20.38 -1.95 18.36
C LYS A 43 -19.29 -1.12 17.65
N ALA A 44 -18.56 -1.70 16.71
CA ALA A 44 -17.58 -0.97 15.90
C ALA A 44 -18.25 0.07 14.98
N PHE A 45 -19.40 -0.26 14.37
CA PHE A 45 -20.18 0.68 13.57
C PHE A 45 -20.77 1.82 14.43
N GLU A 46 -21.28 1.52 15.61
CA GLU A 46 -21.78 2.51 16.59
C GLU A 46 -20.67 3.49 16.96
N SER A 47 -19.51 3.01 17.43
CA SER A 47 -18.38 3.85 17.78
C SER A 47 -17.89 4.70 16.59
N THR A 48 -17.92 4.16 15.37
CA THR A 48 -17.56 4.90 14.18
C THR A 48 -18.55 6.03 13.89
N SER A 49 -19.86 5.77 14.03
CA SER A 49 -20.91 6.77 13.87
C SER A 49 -20.77 7.91 14.89
N GLU A 50 -20.46 7.60 16.15
CA GLU A 50 -20.23 8.59 17.21
C GLU A 50 -19.02 9.48 16.90
N ILE A 51 -17.90 8.90 16.45
CA ILE A 51 -16.70 9.65 16.07
C ILE A 51 -17.02 10.59 14.90
N LEU A 52 -17.71 10.12 13.88
CA LEU A 52 -18.13 10.93 12.73
C LEU A 52 -19.05 12.07 13.15
N GLY A 53 -20.01 11.81 14.07
CA GLY A 53 -20.90 12.84 14.63
C GLY A 53 -20.13 13.92 15.40
N ALA A 54 -19.17 13.53 16.21
CA ALA A 54 -18.30 14.47 16.93
C ALA A 54 -17.46 15.34 15.98
N LEU A 55 -16.99 14.76 14.88
CA LEU A 55 -16.25 15.49 13.84
C LEU A 55 -17.12 16.54 13.13
N ILE A 56 -18.34 16.17 12.75
CA ILE A 56 -19.31 17.09 12.11
C ILE A 56 -19.63 18.25 13.05
N GLN A 57 -19.88 17.98 14.35
CA GLN A 57 -20.19 19.02 15.32
C GLN A 57 -19.00 19.94 15.64
N SER A 58 -17.78 19.46 15.48
CA SER A 58 -16.58 20.24 15.78
C SER A 58 -16.15 21.19 14.65
N ASP A 59 -16.89 21.25 13.53
CA ASP A 59 -16.54 22.00 12.32
C ASP A 59 -15.09 21.71 11.83
N ARG A 60 -14.63 20.50 12.11
CA ARG A 60 -13.31 20.04 11.72
C ARG A 60 -13.43 19.20 10.46
N THR A 61 -12.86 19.71 9.38
CA THR A 61 -12.60 18.89 8.20
C THR A 61 -11.68 17.72 8.58
N LEU A 62 -12.01 16.51 8.12
CA LEU A 62 -11.10 15.36 8.21
C LEU A 62 -9.86 15.64 7.34
N THR A 63 -8.98 16.47 7.84
CA THR A 63 -7.63 16.61 7.36
C THR A 63 -6.75 15.70 8.20
N CYS A 64 -5.89 14.93 7.55
CA CYS A 64 -4.87 14.18 8.27
C CYS A 64 -3.96 15.17 8.99
N ALA A 65 -4.26 15.44 10.27
CA ALA A 65 -3.47 16.35 11.08
C ALA A 65 -2.05 15.79 11.14
N LYS A 66 -1.06 16.60 10.78
CA LYS A 66 0.35 16.35 11.08
C LYS A 66 0.57 16.51 12.58
N SER A 67 0.06 15.57 13.36
CA SER A 67 0.43 15.50 14.77
C SER A 67 1.83 14.92 14.88
N ALA A 68 2.69 15.57 15.63
CA ALA A 68 3.99 15.03 16.03
C ALA A 68 3.73 13.68 16.74
N GLY A 69 4.17 12.57 16.12
CA GLY A 69 3.89 11.23 16.62
C GLY A 69 2.73 10.48 15.94
N SER A 70 2.18 10.99 14.84
CA SER A 70 1.10 10.33 14.10
C SER A 70 1.52 8.94 13.62
N TYR A 71 0.83 7.92 14.09
CA TYR A 71 0.95 6.55 13.61
C TYR A 71 0.49 6.49 12.17
N LYS A 72 1.43 6.43 11.23
CA LYS A 72 1.10 6.29 9.82
C LYS A 72 0.61 4.88 9.55
N SER A 73 -0.56 4.75 8.94
CA SER A 73 -1.05 3.46 8.47
C SER A 73 -0.09 2.84 7.45
N GLN A 74 -0.12 1.52 7.35
CA GLN A 74 0.66 0.81 6.36
C GLN A 74 0.24 1.21 4.94
N PHE A 75 1.18 1.13 3.99
CA PHE A 75 0.87 1.36 2.59
C PHE A 75 -0.07 0.26 2.10
N HIS A 76 -1.18 0.66 1.51
CA HIS A 76 -2.11 -0.24 0.83
C HIS A 76 -2.59 0.42 -0.46
N LEU A 77 -2.65 -0.33 -1.55
CA LEU A 77 -3.07 0.15 -2.85
C LEU A 77 -4.48 -0.36 -3.16
N PHE A 78 -5.42 0.56 -3.34
CA PHE A 78 -6.78 0.20 -3.75
C PHE A 78 -6.87 -0.02 -5.26
N PRO A 79 -7.86 -0.80 -5.77
CA PRO A 79 -8.01 -1.06 -7.21
C PRO A 79 -8.10 0.21 -8.07
N GLU A 80 -8.74 1.26 -7.57
CA GLU A 80 -8.84 2.56 -8.26
C GLU A 80 -7.50 3.29 -8.32
N ASP A 81 -6.63 3.14 -7.31
CA ASP A 81 -5.29 3.74 -7.31
C ASP A 81 -4.37 3.01 -8.27
N THR A 82 -4.50 1.68 -8.38
CA THR A 82 -3.74 0.87 -9.34
C THR A 82 -3.93 1.36 -10.76
N LYS A 83 -5.16 1.76 -11.13
CA LYS A 83 -5.47 2.32 -12.46
C LYS A 83 -4.82 3.67 -12.75
N LYS A 84 -4.43 4.43 -11.71
CA LYS A 84 -3.77 5.73 -11.84
C LYS A 84 -2.26 5.60 -12.04
N ILE A 85 -1.66 4.43 -11.77
CA ILE A 85 -0.22 4.21 -11.92
C ILE A 85 0.08 4.11 -13.42
N GLN A 86 0.85 5.07 -13.91
CA GLN A 86 1.31 5.06 -15.29
C GLN A 86 2.51 4.11 -15.42
N ILE A 87 2.31 2.99 -16.10
CA ILE A 87 3.40 2.06 -16.44
C ILE A 87 4.24 2.68 -17.56
N SER A 88 5.55 2.71 -17.36
CA SER A 88 6.49 3.20 -18.38
C SER A 88 6.75 2.11 -19.42
N GLU A 89 6.64 2.46 -20.70
CA GLU A 89 7.02 1.54 -21.79
C GLU A 89 8.54 1.30 -21.84
N SER A 90 9.35 2.27 -21.39
CA SER A 90 10.79 2.11 -21.22
C SER A 90 11.09 1.45 -19.86
N PRO A 91 12.13 0.60 -19.78
CA PRO A 91 12.57 0.03 -18.53
C PRO A 91 12.93 1.11 -17.50
N VAL A 92 12.52 0.95 -16.26
CA VAL A 92 12.77 1.90 -15.16
C VAL A 92 13.46 1.21 -14.00
N THR A 93 14.18 1.99 -13.19
CA THR A 93 14.76 1.49 -11.93
C THR A 93 13.67 1.29 -10.88
N VAL A 94 13.94 0.44 -9.88
CA VAL A 94 13.01 0.22 -8.75
C VAL A 94 12.69 1.52 -8.02
N SER A 95 13.64 2.43 -7.88
CA SER A 95 13.44 3.72 -7.22
C SER A 95 12.42 4.58 -7.99
N LYS A 96 12.51 4.62 -9.33
CA LYS A 96 11.56 5.34 -10.18
C LYS A 96 10.17 4.69 -10.12
N LEU A 97 10.10 3.36 -10.18
CA LEU A 97 8.83 2.63 -10.03
C LEU A 97 8.19 2.91 -8.67
N THR A 98 8.98 2.85 -7.60
CA THR A 98 8.49 3.15 -6.23
C THR A 98 7.98 4.59 -6.12
N PHE A 99 8.65 5.55 -6.75
CA PHE A 99 8.18 6.93 -6.82
C PHE A 99 6.82 7.03 -7.52
N MET A 100 6.66 6.36 -8.68
CA MET A 100 5.40 6.34 -9.44
C MET A 100 4.26 5.74 -8.60
N ILE A 101 4.51 4.64 -7.90
CA ILE A 101 3.53 4.00 -7.01
C ILE A 101 3.16 4.92 -5.84
N ASN A 102 4.13 5.55 -5.20
CA ASN A 102 3.85 6.46 -4.08
C ASN A 102 3.12 7.75 -4.51
N SER A 103 3.22 8.16 -5.77
CA SER A 103 2.63 9.40 -6.26
C SER A 103 1.10 9.35 -6.39
N VAL A 104 0.51 8.16 -6.45
CA VAL A 104 -0.96 7.99 -6.57
C VAL A 104 -1.69 8.01 -5.23
N ARG A 105 -0.94 8.04 -4.12
CA ARG A 105 -1.46 8.07 -2.75
C ARG A 105 -1.05 9.34 -2.01
N ASP A 106 -1.93 9.82 -1.14
CA ASP A 106 -1.54 10.83 -0.16
C ASP A 106 -0.68 10.19 0.95
N ASN A 107 0.60 10.54 0.95
CA ASN A 107 1.58 10.01 1.90
C ASN A 107 1.62 10.79 3.23
N SER A 108 0.69 11.71 3.47
CA SER A 108 0.61 12.45 4.74
C SER A 108 0.26 11.52 5.90
N CYS A 109 -0.66 10.57 5.67
CA CYS A 109 -1.19 9.64 6.67
C CYS A 109 -0.74 8.19 6.48
N VAL A 110 -0.03 7.89 5.40
CA VAL A 110 0.37 6.53 5.01
C VAL A 110 1.89 6.43 4.96
N LYS A 111 2.46 5.33 5.43
CA LYS A 111 3.89 5.03 5.24
C LYS A 111 4.16 4.90 3.75
N LYS A 112 5.27 5.47 3.27
CA LYS A 112 5.68 5.29 1.89
C LYS A 112 6.20 3.88 1.66
N LEU A 113 5.84 3.29 0.51
CA LEU A 113 6.49 2.08 0.02
C LEU A 113 7.98 2.38 -0.23
N LYS A 114 8.87 1.48 0.20
CA LYS A 114 10.32 1.59 0.00
C LYS A 114 10.76 0.68 -1.14
N ALA A 115 11.72 1.13 -1.95
CA ALA A 115 12.34 0.32 -3.01
C ALA A 115 12.96 -0.98 -2.47
N THR A 116 13.51 -0.93 -1.26
CA THR A 116 14.08 -2.09 -0.57
C THR A 116 13.04 -3.18 -0.28
N GLN A 117 11.79 -2.83 0.00
CA GLN A 117 10.72 -3.79 0.20
C GLN A 117 10.42 -4.57 -1.09
N ILE A 118 10.32 -3.86 -2.21
CA ILE A 118 10.11 -4.50 -3.52
C ILE A 118 11.27 -5.46 -3.84
N THR A 119 12.52 -5.01 -3.72
CA THR A 119 13.68 -5.84 -4.05
C THR A 119 13.84 -7.04 -3.11
N PHE A 120 13.53 -6.88 -1.83
CA PHE A 120 13.56 -7.97 -0.85
C PHE A 120 12.49 -9.03 -1.19
N TRP A 121 11.27 -8.61 -1.44
CA TRP A 121 10.18 -9.51 -1.84
C TRP A 121 10.51 -10.27 -3.12
N LEU A 122 11.06 -9.57 -4.15
CA LEU A 122 11.49 -10.20 -5.39
C LEU A 122 12.61 -11.22 -5.17
N THR A 123 13.53 -10.96 -4.22
CA THR A 123 14.59 -11.92 -3.83
C THR A 123 13.97 -13.18 -3.21
N ASN A 124 13.06 -13.01 -2.26
CA ASN A 124 12.39 -14.14 -1.60
C ASN A 124 11.51 -14.97 -2.54
N ARG A 125 10.97 -14.33 -3.60
CA ARG A 125 10.22 -15.02 -4.66
C ARG A 125 11.11 -15.62 -5.76
N GLY A 126 12.44 -15.49 -5.63
CA GLY A 126 13.42 -16.05 -6.56
C GLY A 126 13.51 -15.32 -7.90
N PHE A 127 13.07 -14.07 -7.99
CA PHE A 127 13.28 -13.22 -9.18
C PHE A 127 14.64 -12.50 -9.16
N LEU A 128 15.17 -12.25 -7.97
CA LEU A 128 16.49 -11.67 -7.76
C LEU A 128 17.32 -12.62 -6.91
N GLN A 129 18.63 -12.60 -7.12
CA GLN A 129 19.61 -13.29 -6.29
C GLN A 129 20.68 -12.29 -5.83
N ILE A 130 21.29 -12.59 -4.68
CA ILE A 130 22.37 -11.80 -4.14
C ILE A 130 23.67 -12.35 -4.72
N VAL A 131 24.50 -11.47 -5.26
CA VAL A 131 25.88 -11.74 -5.64
C VAL A 131 26.76 -11.09 -4.60
N ASP A 132 27.66 -11.90 -4.01
CA ASP A 132 28.66 -11.44 -3.04
C ASP A 132 30.02 -11.46 -3.71
N PRO A 133 30.50 -10.31 -4.22
CA PRO A 133 31.78 -10.22 -4.89
C PRO A 133 32.93 -10.36 -3.88
N ALA A 134 34.11 -10.78 -4.35
CA ALA A 134 35.28 -10.91 -3.50
C ALA A 134 35.72 -9.56 -2.90
N GLU A 135 35.46 -8.46 -3.61
CA GLU A 135 35.70 -7.09 -3.17
C GLU A 135 34.45 -6.24 -3.40
N GLY A 136 34.04 -5.46 -2.40
CA GLY A 136 32.89 -4.55 -2.48
C GLY A 136 31.73 -4.94 -1.57
N HIS A 137 30.53 -4.58 -1.99
CA HIS A 137 29.30 -4.85 -1.25
C HIS A 137 28.39 -5.80 -2.03
N PRO A 138 27.66 -6.69 -1.36
CA PRO A 138 26.69 -7.55 -2.01
C PRO A 138 25.67 -6.73 -2.82
N TYR A 139 25.36 -7.19 -4.02
CA TYR A 139 24.35 -6.57 -4.88
C TYR A 139 23.38 -7.61 -5.45
N LYS A 140 22.24 -7.17 -5.96
CA LYS A 140 21.19 -8.04 -6.46
C LYS A 140 21.15 -8.02 -7.98
N VAL A 141 21.08 -9.21 -8.59
CA VAL A 141 20.90 -9.40 -10.03
C VAL A 141 19.70 -10.30 -10.31
N PRO A 142 19.07 -10.22 -11.50
CA PRO A 142 17.97 -11.10 -11.84
C PRO A 142 18.46 -12.56 -11.98
N THR A 143 17.62 -13.49 -11.56
CA THR A 143 17.71 -14.91 -11.88
C THR A 143 17.16 -15.16 -13.29
N GLU A 144 17.20 -16.40 -13.79
CA GLU A 144 16.49 -16.78 -15.03
C GLU A 144 15.02 -16.41 -14.98
N LYS A 145 14.36 -16.63 -13.84
CA LYS A 145 12.97 -16.24 -13.59
C LYS A 145 12.79 -14.71 -13.65
N GLY A 146 13.74 -13.96 -13.12
CA GLY A 146 13.74 -12.51 -13.18
C GLY A 146 13.93 -11.99 -14.59
N LEU A 147 14.85 -12.59 -15.36
CA LEU A 147 15.07 -12.27 -16.78
C LEU A 147 13.81 -12.54 -17.59
N ALA A 148 13.16 -13.69 -17.38
CA ALA A 148 11.92 -14.06 -18.04
C ALA A 148 10.76 -13.08 -17.73
N LEU A 149 10.74 -12.47 -16.53
CA LEU A 149 9.80 -11.42 -16.15
C LEU A 149 10.14 -10.06 -16.77
N GLY A 150 11.32 -9.91 -17.38
CA GLY A 150 11.78 -8.64 -17.97
C GLY A 150 12.54 -7.74 -17.00
N ILE A 151 13.22 -8.33 -16.01
CA ILE A 151 14.18 -7.61 -15.16
C ILE A 151 15.56 -7.77 -15.79
N HIS A 152 16.24 -6.65 -16.07
CA HIS A 152 17.60 -6.63 -16.63
C HIS A 152 18.53 -5.90 -15.67
N SER A 153 19.81 -6.28 -15.68
CA SER A 153 20.82 -5.69 -14.80
C SER A 153 21.98 -5.13 -15.61
N GLU A 154 22.43 -3.94 -15.22
CA GLU A 154 23.70 -3.36 -15.68
C GLU A 154 24.67 -3.31 -14.50
N ILE A 155 25.84 -3.87 -14.68
CA ILE A 155 26.93 -3.73 -13.71
C ILE A 155 27.65 -2.39 -13.99
N LYS A 156 27.79 -1.59 -12.96
CA LYS A 156 28.45 -0.29 -13.00
C LYS A 156 29.57 -0.24 -11.96
N ILE A 157 30.55 0.59 -12.20
CA ILE A 157 31.65 0.83 -11.28
C ILE A 157 31.52 2.27 -10.77
N ASN A 158 31.57 2.44 -9.46
CA ASN A 158 31.54 3.77 -8.84
C ASN A 158 32.94 4.47 -8.90
N ALA A 159 33.00 5.71 -8.42
CA ALA A 159 34.24 6.48 -8.39
C ALA A 159 35.37 5.87 -7.51
N ALA A 160 35.00 4.96 -6.59
CA ALA A 160 35.95 4.23 -5.74
C ALA A 160 36.37 2.88 -6.34
N GLY A 161 35.99 2.56 -7.59
CA GLY A 161 36.31 1.30 -8.25
C GLY A 161 35.43 0.11 -7.83
N ILE A 162 34.39 0.34 -7.05
CA ILE A 162 33.53 -0.73 -6.53
C ILE A 162 32.38 -1.00 -7.51
N GLU A 163 32.18 -2.29 -7.85
CA GLU A 163 31.07 -2.75 -8.68
C GLU A 163 29.74 -2.69 -7.94
N TYR A 164 28.68 -2.32 -8.65
CA TYR A 164 27.31 -2.39 -8.20
C TYR A 164 26.34 -2.66 -9.35
N ALA A 165 25.24 -3.31 -9.08
CA ALA A 165 24.21 -3.59 -10.08
C ALA A 165 23.08 -2.56 -10.06
N VAL A 166 22.68 -2.11 -11.24
CA VAL A 166 21.45 -1.32 -11.44
C VAL A 166 20.45 -2.18 -12.18
N ASN A 167 19.35 -2.53 -11.50
CA ASN A 167 18.28 -3.31 -12.08
C ASN A 167 17.24 -2.43 -12.74
N TYR A 168 16.84 -2.78 -13.96
CA TYR A 168 15.82 -2.13 -14.76
C TYR A 168 14.65 -3.10 -14.95
N TYR A 169 13.44 -2.57 -14.86
CA TYR A 169 12.19 -3.30 -14.88
C TYR A 169 11.38 -2.91 -16.12
N SER A 170 11.16 -3.86 -17.02
CA SER A 170 10.32 -3.68 -18.22
C SER A 170 8.89 -3.33 -17.84
N ALA A 171 8.07 -2.92 -18.81
CA ALA A 171 6.65 -2.67 -18.59
C ALA A 171 5.92 -3.88 -17.98
N GLU A 172 6.28 -5.11 -18.37
CA GLU A 172 5.73 -6.34 -17.84
C GLU A 172 6.12 -6.55 -16.36
N ALA A 173 7.39 -6.40 -16.04
CA ALA A 173 7.89 -6.47 -14.67
C ALA A 173 7.24 -5.39 -13.76
N GLN A 174 7.06 -4.17 -14.28
CA GLN A 174 6.36 -3.11 -13.58
C GLN A 174 4.90 -3.49 -13.26
N ARG A 175 4.15 -4.00 -14.24
CA ARG A 175 2.76 -4.46 -14.04
C ARG A 175 2.69 -5.59 -13.01
N TYR A 176 3.60 -6.55 -13.08
CA TYR A 176 3.68 -7.65 -12.13
C TYR A 176 3.91 -7.14 -10.70
N ILE A 177 4.85 -6.21 -10.49
CA ILE A 177 5.12 -5.62 -9.17
C ILE A 177 3.89 -4.85 -8.68
N VAL A 178 3.28 -4.01 -9.51
CA VAL A 178 2.11 -3.20 -9.15
C VAL A 178 0.93 -4.08 -8.74
N SER A 179 0.66 -5.19 -9.44
CA SER A 179 -0.42 -6.11 -9.09
C SER A 179 -0.18 -6.89 -7.79
N ASN A 180 1.07 -6.94 -7.29
CA ASN A 180 1.44 -7.63 -6.05
C ASN A 180 1.79 -6.67 -4.91
N ILE A 181 1.56 -5.36 -5.04
CA ILE A 181 1.99 -4.37 -4.05
C ILE A 181 1.46 -4.66 -2.65
N ASN A 182 0.20 -5.04 -2.52
CA ASN A 182 -0.38 -5.34 -1.21
C ASN A 182 0.30 -6.55 -0.56
N GLN A 183 0.61 -7.60 -1.32
CA GLN A 183 1.40 -8.73 -0.82
C GLN A 183 2.82 -8.33 -0.39
N ILE A 184 3.44 -7.38 -1.12
CA ILE A 184 4.75 -6.85 -0.77
C ILE A 184 4.68 -6.11 0.57
N THR A 185 3.66 -5.30 0.78
CA THR A 185 3.50 -4.51 2.01
C THR A 185 3.11 -5.36 3.21
N ASP A 186 2.23 -6.34 3.03
CA ASP A 186 1.76 -7.25 4.07
C ASP A 186 2.91 -8.13 4.59
N TYR A 187 3.79 -8.59 3.71
CA TYR A 187 4.98 -9.34 4.09
C TYR A 187 5.85 -8.63 5.15
N PHE A 188 5.91 -7.29 5.11
CA PHE A 188 6.67 -6.49 6.08
C PHE A 188 5.84 -6.04 7.29
N ALA A 189 4.54 -6.32 7.33
CA ALA A 189 3.72 -6.06 8.50
C ALA A 189 3.86 -7.17 9.55
N GLU A 190 4.01 -8.41 9.09
CA GLU A 190 4.12 -9.59 9.93
C GLU A 190 5.45 -9.62 10.69
N ASP A 191 6.55 -9.19 10.06
CA ASP A 191 7.89 -9.13 10.69
C ASP A 191 8.00 -8.16 11.90
N ILE A 192 7.07 -7.23 12.08
CA ILE A 192 7.11 -6.23 13.17
C ILE A 192 6.50 -6.80 14.47
N HIS A 193 5.75 -7.87 14.40
CA HIS A 193 5.07 -8.49 15.57
C HIS A 193 5.87 -9.61 16.22
N GLU A 194 7.03 -10.00 15.68
CA GLU A 194 7.89 -11.06 16.25
C GLU A 194 9.19 -10.54 16.90
N GLN A 195 9.33 -9.24 17.14
CA GLN A 195 10.50 -8.68 17.85
C GLN A 195 10.11 -8.05 19.19
#